data_9d8548caa005060446ee2d43fbd1ac84
#
_entry.id   9d8548caa005060446ee2d43fbd1ac84
#
_cell.length_a   1.000
_cell.length_b   1.000
_cell.length_c   1.000
_cell.angle_alpha   90.00
_cell.angle_beta   90.00
_cell.angle_gamma   90.00
#
_symmetry.space_group_name_H-M   'P 1'
#
loop_
_entity.id
_entity.type
_entity.pdbx_description
1 polymer ?
#
loop_
_entity_poly.entity_id
_entity_poly.type
_entity_poly.pdbx_seq_one_letter_code
_entity_poly.pdbx_strand_id
1 'polypeptide(L)'
;NSFLRVLSFAWFTLQSIRSESFDIIQSHERTLMQDVYRAGDGCHREWLERRSRYLPFIKTFFFRFSLFHQLILGLEKRIFENGECKKIIAISEMVKRDILKHYQLPEDRVRVVYNGVDLHRFNPSNTKTFRSEIRQQLRISGEEVMILFVGSGFERKGLEYLIKSIQYIKQENWRLVLVGKGKWKRYLDFSSKENREKITHLEPIDGIEKLYAAADLFVLPSIYEPFGNANLEA
;
A
#
# COMPACT_ATOMS: atom_id res chain seq x y z
N ASN A 1 -14.14 -2.91 -15.97
CA ASN A 1 -13.44 -1.66 -16.26
C ASN A 1 -13.36 -0.80 -14.99
N SER A 2 -12.14 -0.51 -14.50
CA SER A 2 -11.93 0.22 -13.24
C SER A 2 -12.49 1.65 -13.28
N PHE A 3 -12.48 2.31 -14.44
CA PHE A 3 -13.09 3.63 -14.65
C PHE A 3 -14.60 3.61 -14.37
N LEU A 4 -15.34 2.70 -15.00
CA LEU A 4 -16.79 2.59 -14.82
C LEU A 4 -17.15 2.23 -13.36
N ARG A 5 -16.35 1.40 -12.72
CA ARG A 5 -16.57 1.03 -11.31
C ARG A 5 -16.44 2.23 -10.37
N VAL A 6 -15.40 3.06 -10.54
CA VAL A 6 -15.25 4.28 -9.72
C VAL A 6 -16.36 5.28 -10.00
N LEU A 7 -16.68 5.51 -11.28
CA LEU A 7 -17.73 6.44 -11.65
C LEU A 7 -19.10 6.02 -11.12
N SER A 8 -19.48 4.74 -11.32
CA SER A 8 -20.76 4.21 -10.83
C SER A 8 -20.82 4.25 -9.30
N PHE A 9 -19.74 3.87 -8.61
CA PHE A 9 -19.67 3.94 -7.16
C PHE A 9 -19.90 5.38 -6.66
N ALA A 10 -19.17 6.35 -7.19
CA ALA A 10 -19.31 7.75 -6.79
C ALA A 10 -20.74 8.28 -7.06
N TRP A 11 -21.36 7.87 -8.17
CA TRP A 11 -22.72 8.27 -8.53
C TRP A 11 -23.77 7.63 -7.62
N PHE A 12 -23.75 6.31 -7.45
CA PHE A 12 -24.74 5.63 -6.61
C PHE A 12 -24.62 6.03 -5.14
N THR A 13 -23.40 6.21 -4.63
CA THR A 13 -23.17 6.72 -3.28
C THR A 13 -23.81 8.10 -3.11
N LEU A 14 -23.64 9.00 -4.10
CA LEU A 14 -24.26 10.32 -4.07
C LEU A 14 -25.80 10.23 -4.01
N GLN A 15 -26.42 9.34 -4.80
CA GLN A 15 -27.88 9.16 -4.79
C GLN A 15 -28.36 8.63 -3.43
N SER A 16 -27.68 7.63 -2.87
CA SER A 16 -28.01 7.07 -1.54
C SER A 16 -27.88 8.10 -0.43
N ILE A 17 -26.82 8.92 -0.45
CA ILE A 17 -26.62 9.97 0.54
C ILE A 17 -27.72 11.04 0.44
N ARG A 18 -28.16 11.41 -0.76
CA ARG A 18 -29.18 12.42 -0.97
C ARG A 18 -30.61 11.97 -0.60
N SER A 19 -30.84 10.67 -0.55
CA SER A 19 -32.16 10.10 -0.17
C SER A 19 -32.39 10.04 1.34
N GLU A 20 -31.35 10.30 2.13
CA GLU A 20 -31.40 10.23 3.58
C GLU A 20 -30.79 11.49 4.21
N SER A 21 -31.06 11.73 5.50
CA SER A 21 -30.44 12.83 6.26
C SER A 21 -29.39 12.27 7.23
N PHE A 22 -28.22 12.89 7.22
CA PHE A 22 -27.09 12.52 8.09
C PHE A 22 -26.56 13.76 8.78
N ASP A 23 -26.16 13.64 10.04
CA ASP A 23 -25.49 14.73 10.77
C ASP A 23 -24.06 14.97 10.22
N ILE A 24 -23.35 13.90 9.89
CA ILE A 24 -22.00 13.93 9.33
C ILE A 24 -21.83 12.77 8.34
N ILE A 25 -21.25 13.08 7.19
CA ILE A 25 -20.87 12.10 6.17
C ILE A 25 -19.34 11.98 6.14
N GLN A 26 -18.82 10.82 6.53
CA GLN A 26 -17.40 10.51 6.40
C GLN A 26 -17.18 9.49 5.29
N SER A 27 -16.19 9.76 4.43
CA SER A 27 -15.78 8.84 3.38
C SER A 27 -14.31 8.43 3.52
N HIS A 28 -14.04 7.17 3.21
CA HIS A 28 -12.69 6.60 3.03
C HIS A 28 -12.35 6.45 1.55
N GLU A 29 -13.36 6.52 0.68
CA GLU A 29 -13.22 6.47 -0.77
C GLU A 29 -13.45 7.86 -1.37
N ARG A 30 -12.98 8.06 -2.61
CA ARG A 30 -13.19 9.31 -3.35
C ARG A 30 -14.63 9.35 -3.87
N THR A 31 -15.51 10.01 -3.12
CA THR A 31 -16.93 10.21 -3.43
C THR A 31 -17.23 11.65 -3.84
N LEU A 32 -18.46 11.91 -4.29
CA LEU A 32 -18.87 13.23 -4.77
C LEU A 32 -19.40 14.13 -3.63
N MET A 33 -19.74 13.56 -2.47
CA MET A 33 -20.30 14.29 -1.32
C MET A 33 -19.82 13.67 -0.02
N GLN A 34 -19.17 14.46 0.83
CA GLN A 34 -18.73 14.11 2.18
C GLN A 34 -18.34 15.36 2.97
N ASP A 35 -18.56 15.35 4.29
CA ASP A 35 -18.08 16.39 5.21
C ASP A 35 -16.64 16.13 5.62
N VAL A 36 -16.28 14.85 5.81
CA VAL A 36 -14.95 14.39 6.22
C VAL A 36 -14.42 13.36 5.24
N TYR A 37 -13.22 13.57 4.73
CA TYR A 37 -12.54 12.61 3.87
C TYR A 37 -11.29 12.06 4.55
N ARG A 38 -11.15 10.74 4.65
CA ARG A 38 -9.93 10.09 5.10
C ARG A 38 -9.10 9.63 3.91
N ALA A 39 -7.94 10.28 3.72
CA ALA A 39 -7.01 10.01 2.61
C ALA A 39 -6.17 8.73 2.86
N GLY A 40 -6.87 7.57 2.96
CA GLY A 40 -6.27 6.27 3.27
C GLY A 40 -5.30 5.77 2.19
N ASP A 41 -5.58 6.06 0.93
CA ASP A 41 -4.72 5.72 -0.21
C ASP A 41 -3.64 6.78 -0.50
N GLY A 42 -3.56 7.84 0.32
CA GLY A 42 -2.68 8.97 0.09
C GLY A 42 -3.15 9.90 -1.02
N CYS A 43 -2.22 10.65 -1.61
CA CYS A 43 -2.44 11.58 -2.70
C CYS A 43 -2.17 10.90 -4.04
N HIS A 44 -3.19 10.73 -4.87
CA HIS A 44 -3.06 10.04 -6.17
C HIS A 44 -2.15 10.82 -7.14
N ARG A 45 -2.21 12.14 -7.09
CA ARG A 45 -1.33 12.99 -7.92
C ARG A 45 0.14 12.78 -7.59
N GLU A 46 0.51 12.71 -6.30
CA GLU A 46 1.87 12.39 -5.88
C GLU A 46 2.29 10.98 -6.29
N TRP A 47 1.38 10.00 -6.14
CA TRP A 47 1.62 8.65 -6.64
C TRP A 47 1.98 8.63 -8.12
N LEU A 48 1.22 9.35 -8.98
CA LEU A 48 1.47 9.45 -10.39
C LEU A 48 2.83 10.09 -10.70
N GLU A 49 3.18 11.16 -9.96
CA GLU A 49 4.47 11.84 -10.09
C GLU A 49 5.62 10.91 -9.73
N ARG A 50 5.55 10.23 -8.57
CA ARG A 50 6.60 9.28 -8.17
C ARG A 50 6.73 8.12 -9.15
N ARG A 51 5.61 7.52 -9.54
CA ARG A 51 5.60 6.42 -10.50
C ARG A 51 6.24 6.80 -11.84
N SER A 52 6.01 8.02 -12.32
CA SER A 52 6.57 8.51 -13.59
C SER A 52 8.09 8.50 -13.63
N ARG A 53 8.76 8.65 -12.48
CA ARG A 53 10.23 8.61 -12.37
C ARG A 53 10.83 7.22 -12.66
N TYR A 54 10.03 6.18 -12.53
CA TYR A 54 10.44 4.78 -12.72
C TYR A 54 9.92 4.17 -14.02
N LEU A 55 9.12 4.91 -14.80
CA LEU A 55 8.58 4.42 -16.07
C LEU A 55 9.31 5.02 -17.27
N PRO A 56 9.47 4.26 -18.37
CA PRO A 56 9.89 4.82 -19.65
C PRO A 56 8.97 5.97 -20.09
N PHE A 57 9.54 6.97 -20.77
CA PHE A 57 8.82 8.17 -21.22
C PHE A 57 7.51 7.86 -21.96
N ILE A 58 7.53 6.89 -22.89
CA ILE A 58 6.34 6.47 -23.66
C ILE A 58 5.23 5.96 -22.72
N LYS A 59 5.55 5.12 -21.73
CA LYS A 59 4.57 4.61 -20.75
C LYS A 59 4.02 5.73 -19.89
N THR A 60 4.85 6.68 -19.49
CA THR A 60 4.45 7.87 -18.72
C THR A 60 3.45 8.71 -19.49
N PHE A 61 3.65 8.90 -20.81
CA PHE A 61 2.73 9.64 -21.67
C PHE A 61 1.32 8.99 -21.69
N PHE A 62 1.22 7.71 -22.05
CA PHE A 62 -0.08 7.01 -22.07
C PHE A 62 -0.76 6.96 -20.70
N PHE A 63 0.01 6.83 -19.65
CA PHE A 63 -0.47 6.80 -18.28
C PHE A 63 -1.10 8.14 -17.88
N ARG A 64 -0.51 9.27 -18.29
CA ARG A 64 -1.02 10.63 -18.02
C ARG A 64 -2.38 10.87 -18.66
N PHE A 65 -2.67 10.25 -19.81
CA PHE A 65 -3.95 10.38 -20.52
C PHE A 65 -4.96 9.29 -20.17
N SER A 66 -4.70 8.45 -19.20
CA SER A 66 -5.65 7.44 -18.75
C SER A 66 -6.92 8.08 -18.18
N LEU A 67 -8.08 7.79 -18.76
CA LEU A 67 -9.38 8.27 -18.28
C LEU A 67 -9.62 7.91 -16.80
N PHE A 68 -9.13 6.75 -16.37
CA PHE A 68 -9.20 6.34 -14.96
C PHE A 68 -8.42 7.31 -14.06
N HIS A 69 -7.19 7.65 -14.42
CA HIS A 69 -6.38 8.58 -13.61
C HIS A 69 -6.94 10.00 -13.65
N GLN A 70 -7.45 10.45 -14.78
CA GLN A 70 -8.11 11.76 -14.90
C GLN A 70 -9.36 11.84 -14.02
N LEU A 71 -10.18 10.78 -13.97
CA LEU A 71 -11.33 10.71 -13.07
C LEU A 71 -10.92 10.83 -11.61
N ILE A 72 -9.91 10.05 -11.19
CA ILE A 72 -9.42 10.08 -9.80
C ILE A 72 -8.86 11.47 -9.44
N LEU A 73 -8.09 12.10 -10.33
CA LEU A 73 -7.57 13.45 -10.13
C LEU A 73 -8.69 14.50 -10.04
N GLY A 74 -9.75 14.35 -10.86
CA GLY A 74 -10.93 15.21 -10.79
C GLY A 74 -11.67 15.09 -9.46
N LEU A 75 -11.83 13.86 -8.95
CA LEU A 75 -12.43 13.62 -7.63
C LEU A 75 -11.54 14.17 -6.50
N GLU A 76 -10.23 13.97 -6.56
CA GLU A 76 -9.30 14.56 -5.58
C GLU A 76 -9.39 16.09 -5.58
N LYS A 77 -9.35 16.72 -6.75
CA LYS A 77 -9.47 18.16 -6.86
C LYS A 77 -10.78 18.66 -6.26
N ARG A 78 -11.90 17.99 -6.53
CA ARG A 78 -13.19 18.33 -5.94
C ARG A 78 -13.16 18.24 -4.42
N ILE A 79 -12.63 17.14 -3.85
CA ILE A 79 -12.55 16.92 -2.41
C ILE A 79 -11.67 17.98 -1.72
N PHE A 80 -10.52 18.28 -2.32
CA PHE A 80 -9.54 19.13 -1.67
C PHE A 80 -9.77 20.62 -1.88
N GLU A 81 -10.21 21.06 -3.07
CA GLU A 81 -10.28 22.48 -3.43
C GLU A 81 -11.67 23.09 -3.36
N ASN A 82 -12.76 22.34 -3.65
CA ASN A 82 -14.10 22.94 -3.78
C ASN A 82 -14.75 23.36 -2.45
N GLY A 83 -14.16 23.06 -1.30
CA GLY A 83 -14.67 23.53 0.01
C GLY A 83 -15.85 22.75 0.58
N GLU A 84 -16.48 21.86 -0.19
CA GLU A 84 -17.61 21.03 0.29
C GLU A 84 -17.17 20.04 1.39
N CYS A 85 -15.96 19.47 1.28
CA CYS A 85 -15.36 18.64 2.30
C CYS A 85 -14.74 19.51 3.40
N LYS A 86 -15.32 19.51 4.58
CA LYS A 86 -14.95 20.41 5.70
C LYS A 86 -13.60 20.04 6.32
N LYS A 87 -13.32 18.75 6.50
CA LYS A 87 -12.08 18.25 7.11
C LYS A 87 -11.51 17.07 6.32
N ILE A 88 -10.18 17.02 6.26
CA ILE A 88 -9.42 15.95 5.62
C ILE A 88 -8.54 15.29 6.68
N ILE A 89 -8.66 13.99 6.82
CA ILE A 89 -7.82 13.18 7.68
C ILE A 89 -6.70 12.58 6.81
N ALA A 90 -5.49 13.10 6.94
CA ALA A 90 -4.29 12.51 6.37
C ALA A 90 -3.77 11.41 7.31
N ILE A 91 -3.41 10.25 6.77
CA ILE A 91 -2.95 9.11 7.57
C ILE A 91 -1.46 9.19 7.95
N SER A 92 -0.76 10.21 7.47
CA SER A 92 0.62 10.54 7.85
C SER A 92 0.96 11.99 7.51
N GLU A 93 2.04 12.50 8.12
CA GLU A 93 2.59 13.82 7.75
C GLU A 93 3.04 13.88 6.28
N MET A 94 3.50 12.77 5.73
CA MET A 94 3.81 12.68 4.30
C MET A 94 2.58 12.94 3.45
N VAL A 95 1.45 12.27 3.75
CA VAL A 95 0.19 12.45 3.01
C VAL A 95 -0.32 13.88 3.15
N LYS A 96 -0.24 14.49 4.35
CA LYS A 96 -0.59 15.90 4.55
C LYS A 96 0.25 16.81 3.64
N ARG A 97 1.57 16.65 3.65
CA ARG A 97 2.47 17.45 2.79
C ARG A 97 2.19 17.24 1.30
N ASP A 98 1.92 16.01 0.88
CA ASP A 98 1.61 15.67 -0.51
C ASP A 98 0.32 16.36 -0.96
N ILE A 99 -0.72 16.37 -0.13
CA ILE A 99 -1.99 17.06 -0.43
C ILE A 99 -1.76 18.57 -0.54
N LEU A 100 -1.09 19.19 0.43
CA LEU A 100 -0.81 20.64 0.42
C LEU A 100 0.14 21.07 -0.71
N LYS A 101 1.03 20.19 -1.17
CA LYS A 101 1.90 20.41 -2.34
C LYS A 101 1.11 20.51 -3.64
N HIS A 102 0.08 19.70 -3.80
CA HIS A 102 -0.60 19.50 -5.09
C HIS A 102 -1.94 20.22 -5.21
N TYR A 103 -2.54 20.63 -4.10
CA TYR A 103 -3.88 21.20 -4.06
C TYR A 103 -3.92 22.47 -3.24
N GLN A 104 -4.77 23.42 -3.69
CA GLN A 104 -4.93 24.71 -3.01
C GLN A 104 -6.05 24.60 -1.95
N LEU A 105 -5.65 24.43 -0.69
CA LEU A 105 -6.58 24.38 0.44
C LEU A 105 -5.91 24.92 1.70
N PRO A 106 -6.69 25.46 2.67
CA PRO A 106 -6.18 25.89 3.97
C PRO A 106 -5.58 24.69 4.74
N GLU A 107 -4.41 24.88 5.34
CA GLU A 107 -3.72 23.81 6.07
C GLU A 107 -4.52 23.28 7.27
N ASP A 108 -5.30 24.15 7.93
CA ASP A 108 -6.14 23.80 9.08
C ASP A 108 -7.28 22.83 8.73
N ARG A 109 -7.61 22.68 7.42
CA ARG A 109 -8.55 21.65 6.94
C ARG A 109 -7.95 20.24 6.98
N VAL A 110 -6.62 20.11 7.01
CA VAL A 110 -5.94 18.81 6.99
C VAL A 110 -5.41 18.47 8.37
N ARG A 111 -5.94 17.41 8.97
CA ARG A 111 -5.47 16.86 10.25
C ARG A 111 -4.80 15.52 10.03
N VAL A 112 -3.70 15.28 10.73
CA VAL A 112 -3.02 13.99 10.69
C VAL A 112 -3.57 13.10 11.79
N VAL A 113 -4.04 11.92 11.39
CA VAL A 113 -4.44 10.84 12.30
C VAL A 113 -3.81 9.55 11.79
N TYR A 114 -2.81 9.08 12.48
CA TYR A 114 -2.09 7.85 12.14
C TYR A 114 -2.98 6.62 12.27
N ASN A 115 -2.67 5.58 11.49
CA ASN A 115 -3.27 4.28 11.71
C ASN A 115 -2.71 3.66 12.99
N GLY A 116 -3.54 2.89 13.68
CA GLY A 116 -3.11 2.06 14.79
C GLY A 116 -2.76 0.64 14.36
N VAL A 117 -2.14 -0.09 15.27
CA VAL A 117 -1.89 -1.53 15.19
C VAL A 117 -2.40 -2.21 16.46
N ASP A 118 -2.88 -3.43 16.33
CA ASP A 118 -3.27 -4.24 17.48
C ASP A 118 -2.01 -4.81 18.15
N LEU A 119 -1.59 -4.22 19.27
CA LEU A 119 -0.41 -4.61 20.03
C LEU A 119 -0.56 -5.97 20.74
N HIS A 120 -1.78 -6.47 20.92
CA HIS A 120 -1.99 -7.83 21.42
C HIS A 120 -1.69 -8.86 20.34
N ARG A 121 -2.04 -8.55 19.12
CA ARG A 121 -1.80 -9.41 17.96
C ARG A 121 -0.35 -9.29 17.45
N PHE A 122 0.15 -8.07 17.30
CA PHE A 122 1.52 -7.81 16.82
C PHE A 122 2.41 -7.48 18.01
N ASN A 123 3.05 -8.52 18.56
CA ASN A 123 3.82 -8.43 19.80
C ASN A 123 5.14 -9.19 19.69
N PRO A 124 6.28 -8.62 20.12
CA PRO A 124 7.58 -9.30 20.07
C PRO A 124 7.63 -10.65 20.80
N SER A 125 6.76 -10.88 21.79
CA SER A 125 6.67 -12.17 22.48
C SER A 125 6.21 -13.31 21.56
N ASN A 126 5.55 -13.02 20.45
CA ASN A 126 5.13 -13.97 19.42
C ASN A 126 6.32 -14.74 18.83
N THR A 127 7.53 -14.14 18.83
CA THR A 127 8.75 -14.81 18.37
C THR A 127 9.02 -16.07 19.16
N LYS A 128 8.86 -16.06 20.49
CA LYS A 128 9.05 -17.23 21.34
C LYS A 128 8.02 -18.33 21.07
N THR A 129 6.81 -17.92 20.66
CA THR A 129 5.69 -18.85 20.48
C THR A 129 5.65 -19.47 19.09
N PHE A 130 5.86 -18.67 18.05
CA PHE A 130 5.54 -19.09 16.67
C PHE A 130 6.76 -19.30 15.77
N ARG A 131 7.92 -18.73 16.11
CA ARG A 131 9.08 -18.75 15.21
C ARG A 131 9.49 -20.16 14.77
N SER A 132 9.67 -21.07 15.70
CA SER A 132 10.11 -22.44 15.38
C SER A 132 9.11 -23.21 14.55
N GLU A 133 7.83 -23.11 14.90
CA GLU A 133 6.73 -23.78 14.17
C GLU A 133 6.63 -23.28 12.73
N ILE A 134 6.58 -21.96 12.52
CA ILE A 134 6.43 -21.36 11.20
C ILE A 134 7.65 -21.66 10.31
N ARG A 135 8.87 -21.57 10.86
CA ARG A 135 10.08 -21.91 10.10
C ARG A 135 10.10 -23.37 9.69
N GLN A 136 9.66 -24.28 10.56
CA GLN A 136 9.51 -25.70 10.23
C GLN A 136 8.49 -25.91 9.09
N GLN A 137 7.32 -25.28 9.18
CA GLN A 137 6.27 -25.36 8.13
C GLN A 137 6.79 -24.85 6.78
N LEU A 138 7.60 -23.80 6.78
CA LEU A 138 8.21 -23.20 5.59
C LEU A 138 9.51 -23.89 5.15
N ARG A 139 9.97 -24.90 5.89
CA ARG A 139 11.25 -25.60 5.67
C ARG A 139 12.45 -24.66 5.66
N ILE A 140 12.46 -23.68 6.56
CA ILE A 140 13.54 -22.72 6.78
C ILE A 140 14.33 -23.16 8.02
N SER A 141 15.62 -23.42 7.87
CA SER A 141 16.47 -23.84 8.98
C SER A 141 16.71 -22.71 9.97
N GLY A 142 17.23 -23.04 11.17
CA GLY A 142 17.61 -22.06 12.17
C GLY A 142 18.71 -21.09 11.72
N GLU A 143 19.59 -21.57 10.83
CA GLU A 143 20.75 -20.83 10.32
C GLU A 143 20.43 -19.94 9.10
N GLU A 144 19.29 -20.15 8.47
CA GLU A 144 18.89 -19.34 7.33
C GLU A 144 18.25 -18.02 7.79
N VAL A 145 18.61 -16.92 7.13
CA VAL A 145 17.96 -15.61 7.31
C VAL A 145 16.64 -15.58 6.57
N MET A 146 15.53 -15.46 7.29
CA MET A 146 14.20 -15.32 6.71
C MET A 146 13.91 -13.86 6.43
N ILE A 147 13.88 -13.49 5.15
CA ILE A 147 13.47 -12.17 4.67
C ILE A 147 11.97 -12.23 4.36
N LEU A 148 11.19 -11.32 4.93
CA LEU A 148 9.74 -11.26 4.75
C LEU A 148 9.34 -10.01 3.98
N PHE A 149 8.49 -10.19 2.96
CA PHE A 149 7.78 -9.12 2.26
C PHE A 149 6.28 -9.36 2.38
N VAL A 150 5.53 -8.37 2.85
CA VAL A 150 4.06 -8.45 3.00
C VAL A 150 3.39 -7.31 2.25
N GLY A 151 2.53 -7.64 1.29
CA GLY A 151 1.70 -6.65 0.63
C GLY A 151 1.24 -7.04 -0.77
N SER A 152 0.04 -6.62 -1.12
CA SER A 152 -0.52 -6.73 -2.47
C SER A 152 -0.23 -5.46 -3.27
N GLY A 153 -0.37 -5.55 -4.63
CA GLY A 153 0.01 -4.42 -5.48
C GLY A 153 1.52 -4.27 -5.63
N PHE A 154 2.17 -5.36 -5.99
CA PHE A 154 3.63 -5.56 -6.01
C PHE A 154 4.44 -4.47 -6.70
N GLU A 155 3.88 -3.82 -7.76
CA GLU A 155 4.55 -2.70 -8.43
C GLU A 155 4.74 -1.52 -7.45
N ARG A 156 3.66 -1.08 -6.81
CA ARG A 156 3.70 0.03 -5.85
C ARG A 156 4.54 -0.29 -4.61
N LYS A 157 4.47 -1.54 -4.15
CA LYS A 157 5.22 -2.06 -2.99
C LYS A 157 6.69 -2.35 -3.30
N GLY A 158 7.12 -2.18 -4.54
CA GLY A 158 8.53 -2.26 -4.92
C GLY A 158 9.11 -3.67 -4.98
N LEU A 159 8.28 -4.71 -5.19
CA LEU A 159 8.76 -6.10 -5.28
C LEU A 159 9.88 -6.27 -6.32
N GLU A 160 9.83 -5.54 -7.44
CA GLU A 160 10.88 -5.55 -8.45
C GLU A 160 12.25 -5.19 -7.87
N TYR A 161 12.28 -4.13 -7.04
CA TYR A 161 13.52 -3.66 -6.42
C TYR A 161 14.06 -4.66 -5.40
N LEU A 162 13.17 -5.28 -4.62
CA LEU A 162 13.57 -6.35 -3.71
C LEU A 162 14.18 -7.53 -4.47
N ILE A 163 13.50 -8.02 -5.52
CA ILE A 163 14.02 -9.14 -6.32
C ILE A 163 15.35 -8.80 -6.99
N LYS A 164 15.51 -7.58 -7.51
CA LYS A 164 16.78 -7.12 -8.05
C LYS A 164 17.89 -7.00 -6.99
N SER A 165 17.54 -6.65 -5.74
CA SER A 165 18.53 -6.47 -4.69
C SER A 165 19.08 -7.78 -4.13
N ILE A 166 18.30 -8.88 -4.14
CA ILE A 166 18.76 -10.16 -3.59
C ILE A 166 20.00 -10.74 -4.32
N GLN A 167 20.25 -10.35 -5.57
CA GLN A 167 21.47 -10.77 -6.30
C GLN A 167 22.76 -10.21 -5.68
N TYR A 168 22.67 -9.19 -4.83
CA TYR A 168 23.81 -8.59 -4.14
C TYR A 168 24.04 -9.20 -2.75
N ILE A 169 23.19 -10.11 -2.29
CA ILE A 169 23.38 -10.84 -1.04
C ILE A 169 24.52 -11.84 -1.26
N LYS A 170 25.59 -11.69 -0.47
CA LYS A 170 26.78 -12.55 -0.55
C LYS A 170 26.62 -13.85 0.24
N GLN A 171 25.79 -13.84 1.28
CA GLN A 171 25.49 -15.03 2.06
C GLN A 171 24.59 -15.97 1.25
N GLU A 172 24.77 -17.28 1.46
CA GLU A 172 23.96 -18.29 0.77
C GLU A 172 22.74 -18.76 1.55
N ASN A 173 22.78 -18.61 2.86
CA ASN A 173 21.80 -19.11 3.81
C ASN A 173 20.67 -18.10 4.06
N TRP A 174 19.91 -17.77 3.01
CA TRP A 174 18.73 -16.91 3.13
C TRP A 174 17.53 -17.49 2.39
N ARG A 175 16.33 -17.13 2.85
CA ARG A 175 15.03 -17.40 2.21
C ARG A 175 14.22 -16.13 2.13
N LEU A 176 13.57 -15.90 0.99
CA LEU A 176 12.62 -14.80 0.82
C LEU A 176 11.20 -15.35 0.83
N VAL A 177 10.39 -14.90 1.77
CA VAL A 177 8.96 -15.23 1.86
C VAL A 177 8.16 -14.01 1.41
N LEU A 178 7.42 -14.16 0.31
CA LEU A 178 6.54 -13.15 -0.25
C LEU A 178 5.10 -13.46 0.14
N VAL A 179 4.43 -12.53 0.79
CA VAL A 179 3.00 -12.67 1.13
C VAL A 179 2.19 -11.60 0.42
N GLY A 180 1.19 -12.01 -0.36
CA GLY A 180 0.32 -11.06 -1.03
C GLY A 180 -0.30 -11.57 -2.32
N LYS A 181 -1.34 -10.88 -2.78
CA LYS A 181 -2.10 -11.24 -3.96
C LYS A 181 -1.59 -10.51 -5.20
N GLY A 182 -1.35 -11.26 -6.29
CA GLY A 182 -1.02 -10.68 -7.58
C GLY A 182 -0.09 -11.53 -8.45
N LYS A 183 0.29 -11.01 -9.61
CA LYS A 183 1.15 -11.70 -10.59
C LYS A 183 2.63 -11.58 -10.20
N TRP A 184 3.04 -12.21 -9.11
CA TRP A 184 4.40 -12.11 -8.59
C TRP A 184 5.45 -12.81 -9.47
N LYS A 185 5.09 -13.89 -10.17
CA LYS A 185 6.01 -14.67 -11.01
C LYS A 185 6.73 -13.85 -12.08
N ARG A 186 6.11 -12.80 -12.58
CA ARG A 186 6.73 -11.89 -13.57
C ARG A 186 7.98 -11.17 -13.06
N TYR A 187 8.13 -11.06 -11.74
CA TYR A 187 9.30 -10.43 -11.13
C TYR A 187 10.49 -11.40 -11.01
N LEU A 188 10.25 -12.71 -11.13
CA LEU A 188 11.31 -13.72 -11.09
C LEU A 188 12.28 -13.57 -12.26
N ASP A 189 11.86 -12.95 -13.37
CA ASP A 189 12.72 -12.71 -14.52
C ASP A 189 13.91 -11.78 -14.20
N PHE A 190 13.83 -11.04 -13.10
CA PHE A 190 14.91 -10.21 -12.58
C PHE A 190 15.87 -10.95 -11.64
N SER A 191 15.69 -12.26 -11.44
CA SER A 191 16.48 -13.09 -10.52
C SER A 191 17.14 -14.25 -11.25
N SER A 192 18.30 -14.69 -10.78
CA SER A 192 18.93 -15.92 -11.25
C SER A 192 18.07 -17.15 -10.94
N LYS A 193 18.29 -18.26 -11.66
CA LYS A 193 17.56 -19.52 -11.41
C LYS A 193 17.76 -20.01 -9.98
N GLU A 194 18.97 -19.94 -9.48
CA GLU A 194 19.35 -20.34 -8.14
C GLU A 194 18.60 -19.53 -7.07
N ASN A 195 18.57 -18.20 -7.21
CA ASN A 195 17.85 -17.34 -6.27
C ASN A 195 16.33 -17.56 -6.29
N ARG A 196 15.76 -17.97 -7.45
CA ARG A 196 14.31 -18.30 -7.54
C ARG A 196 13.92 -19.44 -6.63
N GLU A 197 14.79 -20.42 -6.41
CA GLU A 197 14.56 -21.59 -5.56
C GLU A 197 14.52 -21.20 -4.06
N LYS A 198 15.11 -20.04 -3.72
CA LYS A 198 15.09 -19.47 -2.37
C LYS A 198 13.87 -18.59 -2.09
N ILE A 199 12.96 -18.44 -3.06
CA ILE A 199 11.77 -17.57 -2.94
C ILE A 199 10.52 -18.41 -2.78
N THR A 200 9.80 -18.21 -1.67
CA THR A 200 8.51 -18.81 -1.39
C THR A 200 7.42 -17.76 -1.46
N HIS A 201 6.33 -18.03 -2.18
CA HIS A 201 5.16 -17.15 -2.22
C HIS A 201 3.98 -17.78 -1.48
N LEU A 202 3.34 -16.96 -0.67
CA LEU A 202 2.10 -17.28 0.02
C LEU A 202 1.00 -16.30 -0.41
N GLU A 203 -0.20 -16.81 -0.66
CA GLU A 203 -1.38 -15.95 -0.77
C GLU A 203 -1.63 -15.24 0.57
N PRO A 204 -2.44 -14.16 0.60
CA PRO A 204 -2.82 -13.54 1.87
C PRO A 204 -3.39 -14.58 2.84
N ILE A 205 -2.87 -14.58 4.05
CA ILE A 205 -3.23 -15.56 5.09
C ILE A 205 -3.73 -14.86 6.34
N ASP A 206 -4.60 -15.54 7.08
CA ASP A 206 -4.87 -15.18 8.46
C ASP A 206 -3.69 -15.56 9.35
N GLY A 207 -3.46 -14.81 10.43
CA GLY A 207 -2.33 -15.07 11.31
C GLY A 207 -0.99 -14.57 10.77
N ILE A 208 -1.00 -13.47 9.99
CA ILE A 208 0.22 -12.84 9.41
C ILE A 208 1.25 -12.49 10.50
N GLU A 209 0.81 -12.19 11.73
CA GLU A 209 1.67 -11.91 12.88
C GLU A 209 2.65 -13.04 13.19
N LYS A 210 2.29 -14.28 12.84
CA LYS A 210 3.18 -15.45 13.01
C LYS A 210 4.35 -15.42 12.03
N LEU A 211 4.12 -14.91 10.79
CA LEU A 211 5.20 -14.75 9.81
C LEU A 211 6.16 -13.62 10.20
N TYR A 212 5.63 -12.50 10.72
CA TYR A 212 6.51 -11.46 11.29
C TYR A 212 7.36 -12.02 12.44
N ALA A 213 6.75 -12.80 13.33
CA ALA A 213 7.47 -13.45 14.43
C ALA A 213 8.55 -14.46 13.96
N ALA A 214 8.37 -15.07 12.80
CA ALA A 214 9.33 -16.02 12.23
C ALA A 214 10.47 -15.37 11.44
N ALA A 215 10.26 -14.15 10.96
CA ALA A 215 11.22 -13.42 10.12
C ALA A 215 12.40 -12.88 10.93
N ASP A 216 13.52 -12.73 10.24
CA ASP A 216 14.71 -12.03 10.74
C ASP A 216 14.77 -10.60 10.21
N LEU A 217 14.20 -10.40 9.01
CA LEU A 217 14.20 -9.11 8.34
C LEU A 217 12.86 -8.90 7.59
N PHE A 218 12.20 -7.77 7.84
CA PHE A 218 11.08 -7.32 7.04
C PHE A 218 11.53 -6.27 6.03
N VAL A 219 11.15 -6.42 4.74
CA VAL A 219 11.56 -5.52 3.67
C VAL A 219 10.37 -5.10 2.82
N LEU A 220 10.10 -3.81 2.76
CA LEU A 220 9.03 -3.23 1.97
C LEU A 220 9.51 -1.97 1.20
N PRO A 221 10.20 -2.11 0.06
CA PRO A 221 10.79 -0.99 -0.68
C PRO A 221 9.76 -0.27 -1.56
N SER A 222 8.68 0.22 -0.95
CA SER A 222 7.55 0.83 -1.64
C SER A 222 7.97 2.12 -2.37
N ILE A 223 7.53 2.29 -3.61
CA ILE A 223 7.68 3.53 -4.38
C ILE A 223 6.87 4.66 -3.73
N TYR A 224 5.70 4.32 -3.24
CA TYR A 224 4.81 5.21 -2.50
C TYR A 224 4.05 4.44 -1.43
N GLU A 225 4.24 4.85 -0.18
CA GLU A 225 3.58 4.22 0.97
C GLU A 225 2.97 5.30 1.87
N PRO A 226 1.67 5.54 1.75
CA PRO A 226 0.97 6.57 2.51
C PRO A 226 1.14 6.48 4.02
N PHE A 227 1.15 5.25 4.57
CA PHE A 227 1.41 5.00 5.98
C PHE A 227 2.26 3.75 6.22
N GLY A 228 1.96 2.64 5.52
CA GLY A 228 2.70 1.39 5.66
C GLY A 228 2.29 0.58 6.90
N ASN A 229 1.03 0.15 6.97
CA ASN A 229 0.56 -0.70 8.08
C ASN A 229 1.48 -1.91 8.28
N ALA A 230 1.93 -2.55 7.20
CA ALA A 230 2.85 -3.69 7.27
C ALA A 230 4.20 -3.36 7.95
N ASN A 231 4.68 -2.10 7.86
CA ASN A 231 5.87 -1.66 8.60
C ASN A 231 5.59 -1.48 10.09
N LEU A 232 4.34 -1.12 10.44
CA LEU A 232 3.93 -0.95 11.83
C LEU A 232 3.64 -2.30 12.49
N GLU A 233 3.19 -3.28 11.70
CA GLU A 233 2.92 -4.65 12.13
C GLU A 233 4.22 -5.44 12.37
N ALA A 234 5.30 -5.15 11.62
CA ALA A 234 6.60 -5.79 11.71
C ALA A 234 7.40 -5.31 12.92
#